data_7fe0dc17d3d35089414a45dfb8e48053
#
_entry.id   7fe0dc17d3d35089414a45dfb8e48053
#
_cell.length_a   1.000
_cell.length_b   1.000
_cell.length_c   1.000
_cell.angle_alpha   90.00
_cell.angle_beta   90.00
_cell.angle_gamma   90.00
#
_symmetry.space_group_name_H-M   'P 1'
#
loop_
_entity.id
_entity.type
_entity.pdbx_description
1 polymer ?
#
loop_
_entity_poly.entity_id
_entity_poly.type
_entity_poly.pdbx_seq_one_letter_code
_entity_poly.pdbx_strand_id
1 'polypeptide(L)'
;IDLDDEAFYQDKAVWDSIATNHTVGIFQISSNIYRQRMPRLHPQNIQQMAACLALVRGPCISAKTDELYMDIQNHKKSVVHIDPRYDAVTKDTNGICIYQEQIMKLGTSYGLTSSESYALMKAVAKKKVEITKKLKPKLYAGAEKLGVSSTIIDTIYSIMENASKYSFNASHAVSYGIVS
;
A
#
# COMPACT_ATOMS: atom_id res chain seq x y z
N ILE A 1 -7.10 -28.25 1.35
CA ILE A 1 -6.55 -27.11 0.60
C ILE A 1 -5.13 -26.92 1.12
N ASP A 2 -4.17 -27.01 0.23
CA ASP A 2 -2.77 -26.69 0.53
C ASP A 2 -2.56 -25.20 0.22
N LEU A 3 -2.38 -24.38 1.25
CA LEU A 3 -2.21 -22.93 1.11
C LEU A 3 -0.78 -22.56 0.66
N ASP A 4 0.15 -23.51 0.64
CA ASP A 4 1.51 -23.31 0.15
C ASP A 4 1.63 -23.65 -1.36
N ASP A 5 0.58 -24.23 -1.95
CA ASP A 5 0.53 -24.49 -3.39
C ASP A 5 0.23 -23.20 -4.17
N GLU A 6 1.23 -22.68 -4.88
CA GLU A 6 1.06 -21.48 -5.73
C GLU A 6 -0.01 -21.66 -6.80
N ALA A 7 -0.23 -22.87 -7.32
CA ALA A 7 -1.25 -23.14 -8.32
C ALA A 7 -2.66 -22.83 -7.81
N PHE A 8 -2.89 -22.95 -6.50
CA PHE A 8 -4.17 -22.62 -5.87
C PHE A 8 -4.56 -21.15 -6.08
N TYR A 9 -3.56 -20.23 -6.13
CA TYR A 9 -3.80 -18.79 -6.31
C TYR A 9 -3.80 -18.35 -7.78
N GLN A 10 -3.59 -19.25 -8.72
CA GLN A 10 -3.49 -18.96 -10.15
C GLN A 10 -4.77 -19.31 -10.94
N ASP A 11 -5.82 -19.77 -10.27
CA ASP A 11 -7.08 -20.11 -10.94
C ASP A 11 -7.76 -18.84 -11.51
N LYS A 12 -7.62 -18.68 -12.82
CA LYS A 12 -8.20 -17.55 -13.55
C LYS A 12 -9.71 -17.46 -13.40
N ALA A 13 -10.43 -18.57 -13.28
CA ALA A 13 -11.88 -18.58 -13.16
C ALA A 13 -12.34 -17.91 -11.85
N VAL A 14 -11.58 -18.07 -10.76
CA VAL A 14 -11.83 -17.38 -9.48
C VAL A 14 -11.66 -15.87 -9.66
N TRP A 15 -10.56 -15.43 -10.26
CA TRP A 15 -10.30 -13.99 -10.47
C TRP A 15 -11.33 -13.35 -11.40
N ASP A 16 -11.71 -14.02 -12.48
CA ASP A 16 -12.75 -13.55 -13.39
C ASP A 16 -14.12 -13.44 -12.69
N SER A 17 -14.45 -14.40 -11.82
CA SER A 17 -15.68 -14.39 -11.01
C SER A 17 -15.72 -13.19 -10.07
N ILE A 18 -14.62 -12.90 -9.38
CA ILE A 18 -14.49 -11.73 -8.50
C ILE A 18 -14.65 -10.42 -9.30
N ALA A 19 -13.95 -10.32 -10.43
CA ALA A 19 -13.99 -9.14 -11.29
C ALA A 19 -15.40 -8.87 -11.90
N THR A 20 -16.18 -9.91 -12.12
CA THR A 20 -17.56 -9.81 -12.62
C THR A 20 -18.63 -9.70 -11.53
N ASN A 21 -18.21 -9.42 -10.29
CA ASN A 21 -19.11 -9.22 -9.13
C ASN A 21 -19.86 -10.44 -8.63
N HIS A 22 -19.42 -11.65 -8.94
CA HIS A 22 -19.97 -12.86 -8.31
C HIS A 22 -19.41 -13.01 -6.88
N THR A 23 -19.63 -11.98 -6.05
CA THR A 23 -19.02 -11.86 -4.71
C THR A 23 -20.03 -11.92 -3.57
N VAL A 24 -21.29 -12.27 -3.87
CA VAL A 24 -22.33 -12.41 -2.84
C VAL A 24 -22.01 -13.58 -1.92
N GLY A 25 -21.96 -13.32 -0.62
CA GLY A 25 -21.61 -14.32 0.39
C GLY A 25 -20.11 -14.58 0.57
N ILE A 26 -19.25 -13.99 -0.27
CA ILE A 26 -17.81 -14.10 -0.10
C ILE A 26 -17.34 -13.16 1.01
N PHE A 27 -16.51 -13.69 1.90
CA PHE A 27 -15.98 -12.96 3.05
C PHE A 27 -15.31 -11.64 2.61
N GLN A 28 -15.54 -10.57 3.34
CA GLN A 28 -15.03 -9.20 3.15
C GLN A 28 -15.51 -8.47 1.88
N ILE A 29 -15.74 -9.14 0.74
CA ILE A 29 -15.98 -8.48 -0.56
C ILE A 29 -17.43 -8.50 -1.03
N SER A 30 -18.35 -9.00 -0.21
CA SER A 30 -19.79 -9.07 -0.55
C SER A 30 -20.53 -7.73 -0.42
N SER A 31 -19.95 -6.73 0.22
CA SER A 31 -20.61 -5.43 0.46
C SER A 31 -20.72 -4.58 -0.82
N ASN A 32 -21.74 -3.71 -0.88
CA ASN A 32 -21.97 -2.83 -2.03
C ASN A 32 -20.76 -1.99 -2.41
N ILE A 33 -19.97 -1.53 -1.42
CA ILE A 33 -18.81 -0.71 -1.67
C ILE A 33 -17.71 -1.46 -2.43
N TYR A 34 -17.51 -2.74 -2.14
CA TYR A 34 -16.61 -3.61 -2.89
C TYR A 34 -17.18 -3.92 -4.28
N ARG A 35 -18.45 -4.31 -4.35
CA ARG A 35 -19.12 -4.65 -5.62
C ARG A 35 -19.08 -3.52 -6.65
N GLN A 36 -19.13 -2.27 -6.22
CA GLN A 36 -19.00 -1.12 -7.12
C GLN A 36 -17.57 -0.92 -7.65
N ARG A 37 -16.54 -1.43 -6.95
CA ARG A 37 -15.13 -1.21 -7.27
C ARG A 37 -14.43 -2.40 -7.91
N MET A 38 -14.88 -3.64 -7.59
CA MET A 38 -14.24 -4.86 -8.07
C MET A 38 -14.08 -4.94 -9.59
N PRO A 39 -15.05 -4.53 -10.43
CA PRO A 39 -14.87 -4.54 -11.89
C PRO A 39 -13.72 -3.65 -12.38
N ARG A 40 -13.41 -2.58 -11.63
CA ARG A 40 -12.28 -1.67 -11.95
C ARG A 40 -10.99 -2.08 -11.26
N LEU A 41 -11.05 -2.64 -10.07
CA LEU A 41 -9.89 -3.16 -9.34
C LEU A 41 -9.34 -4.41 -10.01
N HIS A 42 -10.22 -5.29 -10.47
CA HIS A 42 -9.92 -6.49 -11.26
C HIS A 42 -8.67 -7.23 -10.76
N PRO A 43 -8.66 -7.72 -9.50
CA PRO A 43 -7.51 -8.43 -8.97
C PRO A 43 -7.29 -9.73 -9.75
N GLN A 44 -6.04 -10.05 -10.05
CA GLN A 44 -5.64 -11.24 -10.81
C GLN A 44 -4.69 -12.15 -10.01
N ASN A 45 -4.41 -11.77 -8.77
CA ASN A 45 -3.57 -12.52 -7.84
C ASN A 45 -3.83 -12.07 -6.41
N ILE A 46 -3.28 -12.82 -5.46
CA ILE A 46 -3.49 -12.57 -4.03
C ILE A 46 -2.92 -11.22 -3.56
N GLN A 47 -1.83 -10.75 -4.17
CA GLN A 47 -1.24 -9.45 -3.82
C GLN A 47 -2.16 -8.31 -4.22
N GLN A 48 -2.75 -8.39 -5.41
CA GLN A 48 -3.74 -7.39 -5.85
C GLN A 48 -5.03 -7.48 -5.04
N MET A 49 -5.47 -8.69 -4.66
CA MET A 49 -6.61 -8.86 -3.77
C MET A 49 -6.36 -8.23 -2.40
N ALA A 50 -5.18 -8.43 -1.82
CA ALA A 50 -4.79 -7.77 -0.57
C ALA A 50 -4.78 -6.23 -0.72
N ALA A 51 -4.30 -5.71 -1.86
CA ALA A 51 -4.38 -4.27 -2.15
C ALA A 51 -5.83 -3.77 -2.24
N CYS A 52 -6.74 -4.53 -2.86
CA CYS A 52 -8.18 -4.21 -2.88
C CYS A 52 -8.74 -4.09 -1.46
N LEU A 53 -8.43 -5.06 -0.58
CA LEU A 53 -8.88 -5.05 0.81
C LEU A 53 -8.31 -3.87 1.61
N ALA A 54 -7.07 -3.46 1.31
CA ALA A 54 -6.45 -2.30 1.92
C ALA A 54 -7.03 -0.96 1.43
N LEU A 55 -7.44 -0.88 0.15
CA LEU A 55 -7.86 0.35 -0.52
C LEU A 55 -9.37 0.64 -0.37
N VAL A 56 -10.23 -0.39 -0.38
CA VAL A 56 -11.69 -0.20 -0.34
C VAL A 56 -12.16 0.06 1.09
N ARG A 57 -11.72 1.18 1.65
CA ARG A 57 -12.04 1.63 3.01
C ARG A 57 -12.23 3.14 3.04
N GLY A 58 -13.05 3.62 3.96
CA GLY A 58 -13.40 5.04 4.08
C GLY A 58 -12.23 6.03 3.92
N PRO A 59 -11.13 5.90 4.69
CA PRO A 59 -10.01 6.82 4.57
C PRO A 59 -9.32 6.83 3.19
N CYS A 60 -9.15 5.67 2.55
CA CYS A 60 -8.55 5.59 1.21
C CYS A 60 -9.48 6.16 0.13
N ILE A 61 -10.78 5.89 0.26
CA ILE A 61 -11.81 6.43 -0.65
C ILE A 61 -11.89 7.95 -0.53
N SER A 62 -11.88 8.48 0.69
CA SER A 62 -11.87 9.93 0.93
C SER A 62 -10.63 10.62 0.37
N ALA A 63 -9.49 9.93 0.39
CA ALA A 63 -8.23 10.39 -0.19
C ALA A 63 -8.10 10.12 -1.70
N LYS A 64 -9.08 9.44 -2.32
CA LYS A 64 -9.07 8.98 -3.72
C LYS A 64 -7.89 8.09 -4.08
N THR A 65 -7.33 7.41 -3.10
CA THR A 65 -6.19 6.50 -3.29
C THR A 65 -6.61 5.23 -4.04
N ASP A 66 -7.83 4.76 -3.81
CA ASP A 66 -8.46 3.67 -4.54
C ASP A 66 -8.66 4.02 -6.03
N GLU A 67 -9.12 5.23 -6.33
CA GLU A 67 -9.28 5.70 -7.72
C GLU A 67 -7.93 5.78 -8.45
N LEU A 68 -6.89 6.32 -7.79
CA LEU A 68 -5.55 6.38 -8.37
C LEU A 68 -5.01 4.97 -8.68
N TYR A 69 -5.18 4.03 -7.75
CA TYR A 69 -4.77 2.65 -7.94
C TYR A 69 -5.50 2.02 -9.14
N MET A 70 -6.83 2.18 -9.21
CA MET A 70 -7.63 1.68 -10.32
C MET A 70 -7.24 2.30 -11.67
N ASP A 71 -6.92 3.60 -11.71
CA ASP A 71 -6.51 4.26 -12.93
C ASP A 71 -5.16 3.76 -13.43
N ILE A 72 -4.21 3.47 -12.53
CA ILE A 72 -2.92 2.88 -12.91
C ILE A 72 -3.10 1.42 -13.33
N GLN A 73 -3.86 0.63 -12.57
CA GLN A 73 -4.15 -0.77 -12.88
C GLN A 73 -4.80 -0.94 -14.26
N ASN A 74 -5.64 0.00 -14.66
CA ASN A 74 -6.34 -0.01 -15.96
C ASN A 74 -5.61 0.81 -17.05
N HIS A 75 -4.33 1.11 -16.86
CA HIS A 75 -3.49 1.86 -17.82
C HIS A 75 -4.01 3.25 -18.23
N LYS A 76 -4.86 3.86 -17.41
CA LYS A 76 -5.33 5.24 -17.61
C LYS A 76 -4.32 6.26 -17.11
N LYS A 77 -3.46 5.86 -16.18
CA LYS A 77 -2.34 6.64 -15.67
C LYS A 77 -1.10 5.76 -15.59
N SER A 78 0.05 6.38 -15.71
CA SER A 78 1.35 5.73 -15.51
C SER A 78 1.76 5.76 -14.04
N VAL A 79 2.56 4.78 -13.62
CA VAL A 79 3.26 4.83 -12.33
C VAL A 79 4.22 6.02 -12.35
N VAL A 80 4.22 6.79 -11.26
CA VAL A 80 5.18 7.88 -11.07
C VAL A 80 6.42 7.33 -10.38
N HIS A 81 7.55 7.36 -11.08
CA HIS A 81 8.85 6.98 -10.55
C HIS A 81 9.46 8.16 -9.78
N ILE A 82 9.88 7.94 -8.55
CA ILE A 82 10.39 8.99 -7.64
C ILE A 82 11.87 8.79 -7.34
N ASP A 83 12.22 7.60 -6.87
CA ASP A 83 13.58 7.17 -6.50
C ASP A 83 13.61 5.64 -6.53
N PRO A 84 14.72 5.02 -6.97
CA PRO A 84 14.79 3.55 -7.10
C PRO A 84 14.43 2.77 -5.83
N ARG A 85 14.69 3.35 -4.65
CA ARG A 85 14.35 2.72 -3.36
C ARG A 85 12.85 2.80 -3.08
N TYR A 86 12.24 3.95 -3.38
CA TYR A 86 10.79 4.13 -3.30
C TYR A 86 10.07 3.17 -4.26
N ASP A 87 10.53 3.13 -5.50
CA ASP A 87 9.94 2.30 -6.55
C ASP A 87 10.02 0.81 -6.19
N ALA A 88 11.17 0.35 -5.66
CA ALA A 88 11.34 -1.03 -5.20
C ALA A 88 10.36 -1.40 -4.06
N VAL A 89 10.07 -0.47 -3.16
CA VAL A 89 9.14 -0.70 -2.03
C VAL A 89 7.67 -0.70 -2.47
N THR A 90 7.33 0.04 -3.52
CA THR A 90 5.94 0.24 -3.95
C THR A 90 5.57 -0.45 -5.26
N LYS A 91 6.48 -1.24 -5.83
CA LYS A 91 6.30 -1.92 -7.13
C LYS A 91 5.03 -2.77 -7.20
N ASP A 92 4.74 -3.53 -6.13
CA ASP A 92 3.60 -4.45 -6.07
C ASP A 92 2.26 -3.75 -5.74
N THR A 93 2.31 -2.43 -5.56
CA THR A 93 1.15 -1.59 -5.26
C THR A 93 1.03 -0.40 -6.22
N ASN A 94 1.44 -0.58 -7.48
CA ASN A 94 1.34 0.42 -8.54
C ASN A 94 2.01 1.77 -8.19
N GLY A 95 3.12 1.74 -7.44
CA GLY A 95 3.83 2.95 -7.00
C GLY A 95 3.13 3.70 -5.85
N ILE A 96 2.11 3.12 -5.22
CA ILE A 96 1.33 3.76 -4.17
C ILE A 96 1.68 3.13 -2.81
N CYS A 97 1.96 3.97 -1.82
CA CYS A 97 2.22 3.51 -0.45
C CYS A 97 0.87 3.29 0.27
N ILE A 98 0.45 2.03 0.42
CA ILE A 98 -0.83 1.64 1.02
C ILE A 98 -0.67 0.83 2.31
N TYR A 99 0.52 0.25 2.55
CA TYR A 99 0.78 -0.58 3.72
C TYR A 99 1.69 0.09 4.74
N GLN A 100 1.47 -0.22 6.02
CA GLN A 100 2.34 0.21 7.11
C GLN A 100 3.77 -0.29 6.93
N GLU A 101 3.90 -1.52 6.47
CA GLU A 101 5.19 -2.16 6.18
C GLU A 101 5.97 -1.42 5.08
N GLN A 102 5.29 -0.82 4.10
CA GLN A 102 5.95 0.01 3.09
C GLN A 102 6.52 1.30 3.71
N ILE A 103 5.76 1.96 4.59
CA ILE A 103 6.24 3.15 5.31
C ILE A 103 7.48 2.81 6.13
N MET A 104 7.47 1.65 6.81
CA MET A 104 8.62 1.18 7.59
C MET A 104 9.82 0.87 6.69
N LYS A 105 9.61 0.17 5.57
CA LYS A 105 10.66 -0.12 4.59
C LYS A 105 11.25 1.17 3.99
N LEU A 106 10.43 2.16 3.66
CA LEU A 106 10.92 3.46 3.21
C LEU A 106 11.80 4.12 4.27
N GLY A 107 11.38 4.16 5.52
CA GLY A 107 12.21 4.71 6.59
C GLY A 107 13.57 4.03 6.69
N THR A 108 13.63 2.70 6.64
CA THR A 108 14.89 1.95 6.67
C THR A 108 15.73 2.14 5.41
N SER A 109 15.12 2.25 4.24
CA SER A 109 15.80 2.50 2.98
C SER A 109 16.50 3.87 2.93
N TYR A 110 16.06 4.83 3.75
CA TYR A 110 16.65 6.15 3.88
C TYR A 110 17.36 6.37 5.23
N GLY A 111 17.86 5.29 5.85
CA GLY A 111 18.86 5.35 6.92
C GLY A 111 18.33 5.31 8.35
N LEU A 112 17.03 5.10 8.57
CA LEU A 112 16.53 4.81 9.90
C LEU A 112 16.72 3.32 10.26
N THR A 113 16.86 3.03 11.54
CA THR A 113 16.70 1.65 12.03
C THR A 113 15.25 1.19 11.94
N SER A 114 14.99 -0.11 11.98
CA SER A 114 13.62 -0.66 11.98
C SER A 114 12.78 -0.10 13.13
N SER A 115 13.37 0.03 14.32
CA SER A 115 12.70 0.61 15.50
C SER A 115 12.36 2.10 15.30
N GLU A 116 13.29 2.88 14.75
CA GLU A 116 13.07 4.29 14.44
C GLU A 116 12.02 4.49 13.34
N SER A 117 12.04 3.67 12.30
CA SER A 117 11.05 3.68 11.24
C SER A 117 9.63 3.41 11.75
N TYR A 118 9.49 2.40 12.60
CA TYR A 118 8.22 2.11 13.27
C TYR A 118 7.75 3.25 14.18
N ALA A 119 8.69 3.83 14.96
CA ALA A 119 8.40 4.96 15.82
C ALA A 119 7.96 6.19 15.02
N LEU A 120 8.63 6.48 13.88
CA LEU A 120 8.28 7.59 13.00
C LEU A 120 6.88 7.38 12.39
N MET A 121 6.60 6.21 11.83
CA MET A 121 5.28 5.88 11.27
C MET A 121 4.16 6.11 12.30
N LYS A 122 4.31 5.58 13.52
CA LYS A 122 3.33 5.79 14.59
C LYS A 122 3.22 7.23 15.06
N ALA A 123 4.34 7.94 15.10
CA ALA A 123 4.38 9.35 15.53
C ALA A 123 3.63 10.24 14.53
N VAL A 124 3.84 10.03 13.24
CA VAL A 124 3.17 10.78 12.18
C VAL A 124 1.66 10.50 12.21
N ALA A 125 1.24 9.24 12.27
CA ALA A 125 -0.18 8.85 12.34
C ALA A 125 -0.90 9.46 13.57
N LYS A 126 -0.20 9.57 14.71
CA LYS A 126 -0.74 10.10 15.97
C LYS A 126 -0.39 11.56 16.24
N LYS A 127 0.21 12.27 15.28
CA LYS A 127 0.64 13.67 15.38
C LYS A 127 1.56 13.93 16.59
N LYS A 128 2.44 12.99 16.94
CA LYS A 128 3.42 13.12 18.02
C LYS A 128 4.61 13.95 17.57
N VAL A 129 4.54 15.26 17.80
CA VAL A 129 5.48 16.25 17.29
C VAL A 129 6.93 15.99 17.75
N GLU A 130 7.14 15.63 19.01
CA GLU A 130 8.48 15.44 19.58
C GLU A 130 9.26 14.30 18.92
N ILE A 131 8.60 13.16 18.66
CA ILE A 131 9.23 12.01 17.98
C ILE A 131 9.52 12.37 16.53
N THR A 132 8.58 13.03 15.87
CA THR A 132 8.75 13.48 14.47
C THR A 132 9.89 14.47 14.34
N LYS A 133 10.01 15.47 15.23
CA LYS A 133 11.13 16.42 15.25
C LYS A 133 12.48 15.74 15.42
N LYS A 134 12.55 14.63 16.16
CA LYS A 134 13.78 13.86 16.37
C LYS A 134 14.17 12.98 15.19
N LEU A 135 13.17 12.30 14.58
CA LEU A 135 13.43 11.27 13.57
C LEU A 135 13.44 11.79 12.13
N LYS A 136 12.66 12.84 11.82
CA LYS A 136 12.67 13.44 10.49
C LYS A 136 14.07 13.92 10.06
N PRO A 137 14.86 14.66 10.88
CA PRO A 137 16.23 15.04 10.51
C PRO A 137 17.15 13.85 10.26
N LYS A 138 16.99 12.74 10.99
CA LYS A 138 17.77 11.52 10.75
C LYS A 138 17.46 10.89 9.40
N LEU A 139 16.18 10.82 9.02
CA LEU A 139 15.75 10.34 7.70
C LEU A 139 16.38 11.17 6.58
N TYR A 140 16.37 12.49 6.72
CA TYR A 140 16.94 13.42 5.74
C TYR A 140 18.47 13.29 5.64
N ALA A 141 19.16 13.22 6.76
CA ALA A 141 20.61 12.99 6.79
C ALA A 141 20.99 11.62 6.20
N GLY A 142 20.15 10.59 6.39
CA GLY A 142 20.33 9.29 5.76
C GLY A 142 20.16 9.35 4.24
N ALA A 143 19.14 10.05 3.77
CA ALA A 143 18.88 10.27 2.34
C ALA A 143 20.03 11.06 1.67
N GLU A 144 20.52 12.10 2.30
CA GLU A 144 21.65 12.90 1.82
C GLU A 144 22.92 12.05 1.65
N LYS A 145 23.24 11.19 2.62
CA LYS A 145 24.37 10.23 2.51
C LYS A 145 24.24 9.27 1.35
N LEU A 146 23.02 9.00 0.89
CA LEU A 146 22.71 8.15 -0.25
C LEU A 146 22.65 8.91 -1.58
N GLY A 147 22.96 10.22 -1.57
CA GLY A 147 22.90 11.08 -2.75
C GLY A 147 21.50 11.48 -3.20
N VAL A 148 20.50 11.34 -2.33
CA VAL A 148 19.11 11.71 -2.63
C VAL A 148 18.92 13.20 -2.38
N SER A 149 18.38 13.92 -3.37
CA SER A 149 18.14 15.36 -3.23
C SER A 149 17.06 15.69 -2.19
N SER A 150 17.15 16.91 -1.63
CA SER A 150 16.16 17.40 -0.66
C SER A 150 14.73 17.35 -1.22
N THR A 151 14.54 17.72 -2.47
CA THR A 151 13.23 17.69 -3.14
C THR A 151 12.63 16.28 -3.21
N ILE A 152 13.47 15.28 -3.49
CA ILE A 152 13.03 13.89 -3.56
C ILE A 152 12.62 13.39 -2.16
N ILE A 153 13.46 13.62 -1.14
CA ILE A 153 13.13 13.15 0.22
C ILE A 153 11.94 13.91 0.81
N ASP A 154 11.74 15.19 0.48
CA ASP A 154 10.54 15.95 0.85
C ASP A 154 9.28 15.31 0.27
N THR A 155 9.32 14.90 -1.00
CA THR A 155 8.23 14.20 -1.68
C THR A 155 7.94 12.87 -0.99
N ILE A 156 8.96 12.06 -0.75
CA ILE A 156 8.82 10.75 -0.10
C ILE A 156 8.28 10.90 1.32
N TYR A 157 8.81 11.86 2.09
CA TYR A 157 8.31 12.13 3.44
C TYR A 157 6.83 12.53 3.44
N SER A 158 6.43 13.41 2.51
CA SER A 158 5.03 13.80 2.34
C SER A 158 4.11 12.61 2.03
N ILE A 159 4.59 11.68 1.17
CA ILE A 159 3.87 10.44 0.88
C ILE A 159 3.75 9.57 2.14
N MET A 160 4.84 9.36 2.88
CA MET A 160 4.84 8.61 4.14
C MET A 160 3.87 9.22 5.17
N GLU A 161 3.88 10.56 5.29
CA GLU A 161 2.99 11.30 6.18
C GLU A 161 1.53 11.11 5.81
N ASN A 162 1.19 11.25 4.55
CA ASN A 162 -0.17 11.06 4.08
C ASN A 162 -0.60 9.59 4.20
N ALA A 163 0.24 8.65 3.76
CA ALA A 163 -0.03 7.23 3.87
C ALA A 163 -0.24 6.77 5.33
N SER A 164 0.48 7.34 6.29
CA SER A 164 0.32 7.01 7.72
C SER A 164 -1.09 7.24 8.26
N LYS A 165 -1.90 8.06 7.59
CA LYS A 165 -3.30 8.35 7.99
C LYS A 165 -4.27 7.25 7.59
N TYR A 166 -3.93 6.43 6.59
CA TYR A 166 -4.83 5.42 6.02
C TYR A 166 -4.18 4.05 5.77
N SER A 167 -2.87 3.93 5.93
CA SER A 167 -2.15 2.67 5.66
C SER A 167 -2.71 1.48 6.44
N PHE A 168 -2.64 0.32 5.82
CA PHE A 168 -3.17 -0.93 6.36
C PHE A 168 -2.04 -1.90 6.69
N ASN A 169 -2.31 -2.89 7.53
CA ASN A 169 -1.36 -3.96 7.78
C ASN A 169 -1.36 -4.95 6.60
N ALA A 170 -0.22 -5.16 5.97
CA ALA A 170 -0.09 -6.03 4.80
C ALA A 170 -0.40 -7.49 5.13
N SER A 171 0.10 -8.01 6.26
CA SER A 171 -0.14 -9.40 6.68
C SER A 171 -1.63 -9.65 6.88
N HIS A 172 -2.35 -8.70 7.50
CA HIS A 172 -3.79 -8.80 7.67
C HIS A 172 -4.52 -8.81 6.32
N ALA A 173 -4.14 -7.91 5.40
CA ALA A 173 -4.74 -7.84 4.07
C ALA A 173 -4.55 -9.15 3.28
N VAL A 174 -3.35 -9.73 3.30
CA VAL A 174 -3.06 -11.00 2.64
C VAL A 174 -3.86 -12.14 3.27
N SER A 175 -3.85 -12.26 4.61
CA SER A 175 -4.60 -13.33 5.30
C SER A 175 -6.09 -13.28 5.00
N TYR A 176 -6.68 -12.09 4.97
CA TYR A 176 -8.09 -11.91 4.62
C TYR A 176 -8.35 -12.16 3.14
N GLY A 177 -7.41 -11.80 2.25
CA GLY A 177 -7.50 -12.12 0.83
C GLY A 177 -7.51 -13.63 0.54
N ILE A 178 -6.74 -14.40 1.30
CA ILE A 178 -6.70 -15.87 1.21
C ILE A 178 -8.04 -16.48 1.64
N VAL A 179 -8.70 -15.92 2.65
CA VAL A 179 -9.97 -16.42 3.17
C VAL A 179 -11.18 -15.97 2.32
N SER A 180 -11.01 -14.92 1.53
CA SER A 180 -12.03 -14.44 0.59
C SER A 180 -12.12 -15.33 -0.64
#